data_466d0074b4933d24d4c33333174efa13
#
_entry.id   466d0074b4933d24d4c33333174efa13
#
_cell.length_a   1.000
_cell.length_b   1.000
_cell.length_c   1.000
_cell.angle_alpha   90.00
_cell.angle_beta   90.00
_cell.angle_gamma   90.00
#
_symmetry.space_group_name_H-M   'P 1'
#
loop_
_entity.id
_entity.type
_entity.pdbx_description
1 polymer ?
#
loop_
_entity_poly.entity_id
_entity_poly.type
_entity_poly.pdbx_seq_one_letter_code
_entity_poly.pdbx_strand_id
1 'polypeptide(L)'
;MKFKLYARVSTEDRQDPKSSLDWQRHLAESLITAHGTIVATSFDHGQSRSLPWSRRSHASALLAELPDPDRGYDAVVVGETKRAFYGNQASLVLPVFDHYGVGFWTPQLGGPYDPHSTIHKLIFNLDGGMSEDERERIKVRVRTAMEAQARLEGRFLGGRPPYGYQLADAGPHPNPGKAADERHLRVLVPDLATAPIVKRIFDEWLGGRGLRLIAQGLTLDGVPSPSAHDRVRNSHRCGVSWSKSAIRAILHNPRYTGFSVWNKQRKEEVLLDVREVADGYRTKQTWNPAEEWIWSTEPTHEAIVPMETWEAAQRHGTARTPTRERRSRPY
;
A
#
# COMPACT_ATOMS: atom_id res chain seq x y z
N MET A 1 27.89 -31.12 -7.05
CA MET A 1 26.65 -30.90 -6.30
C MET A 1 25.53 -30.49 -7.26
N LYS A 2 24.30 -30.82 -6.90
CA LYS A 2 23.11 -30.36 -7.61
C LYS A 2 22.55 -29.14 -6.88
N PHE A 3 22.32 -28.07 -7.60
CA PHE A 3 21.83 -26.82 -7.03
C PHE A 3 20.40 -26.50 -7.48
N LYS A 4 19.59 -25.94 -6.58
CA LYS A 4 18.34 -25.29 -6.92
C LYS A 4 18.54 -23.79 -6.88
N LEU A 5 18.26 -23.09 -7.98
CA LEU A 5 18.30 -21.62 -8.02
C LEU A 5 17.04 -21.06 -7.37
N TYR A 6 17.20 -20.16 -6.42
CA TYR A 6 16.12 -19.30 -5.99
C TYR A 6 16.34 -17.88 -6.52
N ALA A 7 15.34 -17.35 -7.21
CA ALA A 7 15.36 -16.01 -7.76
C ALA A 7 14.03 -15.29 -7.50
N ARG A 8 14.04 -13.94 -7.54
CA ARG A 8 12.85 -13.11 -7.32
C ARG A 8 12.91 -11.81 -8.12
N VAL A 9 11.74 -11.36 -8.59
CA VAL A 9 11.55 -10.01 -9.15
C VAL A 9 10.28 -9.40 -8.55
N SER A 10 10.30 -8.09 -8.23
CA SER A 10 9.10 -7.37 -7.77
C SER A 10 8.33 -6.78 -8.94
N THR A 11 7.04 -6.45 -8.73
CA THR A 11 6.23 -5.69 -9.70
C THR A 11 6.69 -4.23 -9.86
N GLU A 12 7.43 -3.70 -8.88
CA GLU A 12 7.96 -2.33 -8.88
C GLU A 12 9.26 -2.22 -9.67
N ASP A 13 9.96 -3.33 -9.89
CA ASP A 13 11.14 -3.37 -10.75
C ASP A 13 10.70 -3.18 -12.21
N ARG A 14 11.16 -2.08 -12.83
CA ARG A 14 10.91 -1.78 -14.25
C ARG A 14 11.64 -2.73 -15.21
N GLN A 15 12.35 -3.72 -14.68
CA GLN A 15 13.08 -4.70 -15.46
C GLN A 15 12.12 -5.79 -15.98
N ASP A 16 12.37 -6.23 -17.19
CA ASP A 16 11.72 -7.42 -17.73
C ASP A 16 12.01 -8.63 -16.81
N PRO A 17 10.96 -9.35 -16.34
CA PRO A 17 11.13 -10.48 -15.44
C PRO A 17 12.07 -11.56 -15.98
N LYS A 18 12.05 -11.82 -17.27
CA LYS A 18 12.92 -12.79 -17.93
C LYS A 18 14.38 -12.37 -17.87
N SER A 19 14.67 -11.14 -18.25
CA SER A 19 16.04 -10.58 -18.18
C SER A 19 16.57 -10.56 -16.74
N SER A 20 15.70 -10.31 -15.74
CA SER A 20 16.07 -10.36 -14.33
C SER A 20 16.40 -11.77 -13.85
N LEU A 21 15.63 -12.78 -14.28
CA LEU A 21 15.90 -14.18 -13.96
C LEU A 21 17.19 -14.66 -14.62
N ASP A 22 17.39 -14.35 -15.91
CA ASP A 22 18.59 -14.75 -16.67
C ASP A 22 19.86 -14.17 -16.07
N TRP A 23 19.82 -12.90 -15.64
CA TRP A 23 20.94 -12.24 -14.95
C TRP A 23 21.24 -12.90 -13.58
N GLN A 24 20.21 -13.16 -12.75
CA GLN A 24 20.39 -13.84 -11.46
C GLN A 24 20.92 -15.26 -11.64
N ARG A 25 20.45 -15.97 -12.68
CA ARG A 25 20.97 -17.29 -13.05
C ARG A 25 22.43 -17.22 -13.44
N HIS A 26 22.81 -16.29 -14.31
CA HIS A 26 24.21 -16.12 -14.73
C HIS A 26 25.16 -15.90 -13.55
N LEU A 27 24.78 -15.03 -12.59
CA LEU A 27 25.58 -14.81 -11.38
C LEU A 27 25.68 -16.08 -10.52
N ALA A 28 24.59 -16.82 -10.37
CA ALA A 28 24.58 -18.08 -9.62
C ALA A 28 25.44 -19.14 -10.31
N GLU A 29 25.32 -19.31 -11.62
CA GLU A 29 26.13 -20.25 -12.41
C GLU A 29 27.61 -19.92 -12.31
N SER A 30 27.98 -18.63 -12.42
CA SER A 30 29.37 -18.19 -12.27
C SER A 30 29.96 -18.58 -10.89
N LEU A 31 29.16 -18.47 -9.83
CA LEU A 31 29.56 -18.84 -8.47
C LEU A 31 29.82 -20.36 -8.32
N ILE A 32 28.95 -21.18 -8.90
CA ILE A 32 28.95 -22.63 -8.65
C ILE A 32 29.68 -23.44 -9.72
N THR A 33 30.24 -22.81 -10.76
CA THR A 33 30.85 -23.49 -11.92
C THR A 33 31.84 -24.60 -11.54
N ALA A 34 32.66 -24.40 -10.50
CA ALA A 34 33.62 -25.40 -10.00
C ALA A 34 32.97 -26.43 -9.05
N HIS A 35 31.72 -26.27 -8.68
CA HIS A 35 31.08 -27.05 -7.59
C HIS A 35 29.88 -27.88 -8.04
N GLY A 36 29.25 -27.55 -9.16
CA GLY A 36 28.10 -28.29 -9.67
C GLY A 36 27.26 -27.54 -10.67
N THR A 37 25.98 -27.96 -10.82
CA THR A 37 25.07 -27.40 -11.81
C THR A 37 23.71 -27.11 -11.23
N ILE A 38 22.99 -26.13 -11.79
CA ILE A 38 21.58 -25.84 -11.46
C ILE A 38 20.68 -26.88 -12.10
N VAL A 39 19.96 -27.65 -11.29
CA VAL A 39 19.02 -28.71 -11.74
C VAL A 39 17.56 -28.27 -11.66
N ALA A 40 17.24 -27.26 -10.83
CA ALA A 40 15.88 -26.74 -10.66
C ALA A 40 15.90 -25.25 -10.37
N THR A 41 14.76 -24.58 -10.57
CA THR A 41 14.60 -23.14 -10.31
C THR A 41 13.27 -22.86 -9.61
N SER A 42 13.33 -22.09 -8.54
CA SER A 42 12.19 -21.49 -7.87
C SER A 42 12.22 -19.98 -8.12
N PHE A 43 11.19 -19.43 -8.77
CA PHE A 43 11.17 -18.03 -9.17
C PHE A 43 9.89 -17.32 -8.72
N ASP A 44 10.03 -16.41 -7.76
CA ASP A 44 8.94 -15.57 -7.28
C ASP A 44 8.81 -14.32 -8.15
N HIS A 45 7.83 -14.34 -9.06
CA HIS A 45 7.49 -13.21 -9.91
C HIS A 45 6.43 -12.32 -9.23
N GLY A 46 6.65 -11.00 -9.25
CA GLY A 46 5.71 -10.04 -8.71
C GLY A 46 5.60 -10.03 -7.18
N GLN A 47 6.49 -10.70 -6.48
CA GLN A 47 6.50 -10.80 -5.02
C GLN A 47 7.45 -9.75 -4.41
N SER A 48 6.99 -9.03 -3.38
CA SER A 48 7.84 -8.09 -2.66
C SER A 48 8.90 -8.82 -1.82
N ARG A 49 10.13 -8.30 -1.78
CA ARG A 49 11.19 -8.83 -0.88
C ARG A 49 10.86 -8.65 0.61
N SER A 50 9.96 -7.72 0.97
CA SER A 50 9.52 -7.53 2.36
C SER A 50 8.54 -8.59 2.85
N LEU A 51 7.95 -9.40 1.94
CA LEU A 51 7.17 -10.57 2.36
C LEU A 51 8.11 -11.63 2.94
N PRO A 52 7.77 -12.26 4.08
CA PRO A 52 8.49 -13.42 4.58
C PRO A 52 8.53 -14.56 3.55
N TRP A 53 9.55 -15.40 3.62
CA TRP A 53 9.68 -16.55 2.73
C TRP A 53 8.47 -17.47 2.80
N SER A 54 7.91 -17.71 3.98
CA SER A 54 6.69 -18.50 4.21
C SER A 54 5.46 -17.99 3.46
N ARG A 55 5.47 -16.72 3.02
CA ARG A 55 4.35 -16.06 2.33
C ARG A 55 4.61 -15.78 0.85
N ARG A 56 5.79 -16.13 0.34
CA ARG A 56 6.09 -16.09 -1.10
C ARG A 56 5.80 -17.45 -1.71
N SER A 57 5.17 -17.49 -2.86
CA SER A 57 4.66 -18.75 -3.45
C SER A 57 5.75 -19.80 -3.68
N HIS A 58 6.85 -19.41 -4.34
CA HIS A 58 7.93 -20.35 -4.66
C HIS A 58 8.93 -20.50 -3.51
N ALA A 59 9.16 -19.48 -2.69
CA ALA A 59 10.00 -19.60 -1.50
C ALA A 59 9.37 -20.52 -0.46
N SER A 60 8.04 -20.41 -0.21
CA SER A 60 7.35 -21.31 0.72
C SER A 60 7.33 -22.77 0.24
N ALA A 61 7.14 -22.98 -1.06
CA ALA A 61 7.24 -24.32 -1.64
C ALA A 61 8.66 -24.90 -1.48
N LEU A 62 9.71 -24.07 -1.71
CA LEU A 62 11.09 -24.48 -1.50
C LEU A 62 11.37 -24.85 -0.02
N LEU A 63 10.86 -24.07 0.93
CA LEU A 63 10.98 -24.41 2.36
C LEU A 63 10.26 -25.72 2.70
N ALA A 64 9.12 -26.00 2.08
CA ALA A 64 8.38 -27.23 2.27
C ALA A 64 9.08 -28.48 1.69
N GLU A 65 9.96 -28.29 0.70
CA GLU A 65 10.78 -29.38 0.11
C GLU A 65 12.00 -29.74 0.97
N LEU A 66 12.48 -28.83 1.86
CA LEU A 66 13.73 -29.05 2.61
C LEU A 66 13.72 -30.33 3.46
N PRO A 67 12.59 -30.73 4.10
CA PRO A 67 12.51 -31.99 4.87
C PRO A 67 12.64 -33.25 4.01
N ASP A 68 12.35 -33.16 2.71
CA ASP A 68 12.34 -34.35 1.82
C ASP A 68 13.80 -34.76 1.48
N PRO A 69 14.25 -35.97 1.84
CA PRO A 69 15.57 -36.45 1.47
C PRO A 69 15.72 -36.64 -0.05
N ASP A 70 14.62 -36.87 -0.77
CA ASP A 70 14.60 -37.12 -2.22
C ASP A 70 14.34 -35.83 -3.03
N ARG A 71 14.50 -34.62 -2.45
CA ARG A 71 14.26 -33.29 -3.06
C ARG A 71 15.03 -33.04 -4.36
N GLY A 72 16.01 -33.88 -4.70
CA GLY A 72 16.72 -33.85 -5.99
C GLY A 72 17.83 -32.78 -6.10
N TYR A 73 18.13 -32.03 -5.03
CA TYR A 73 19.23 -31.05 -4.96
C TYR A 73 19.92 -31.07 -3.58
N ASP A 74 21.20 -30.70 -3.56
CA ASP A 74 22.05 -30.71 -2.36
C ASP A 74 22.10 -29.33 -1.69
N ALA A 75 21.95 -28.27 -2.48
CA ALA A 75 22.08 -26.90 -2.00
C ALA A 75 21.18 -25.94 -2.81
N VAL A 76 20.90 -24.78 -2.21
CA VAL A 76 20.22 -23.67 -2.87
C VAL A 76 21.23 -22.57 -3.16
N VAL A 77 21.15 -21.98 -4.35
CA VAL A 77 21.98 -20.84 -4.75
C VAL A 77 21.10 -19.66 -5.12
N VAL A 78 21.54 -18.46 -4.76
CA VAL A 78 20.91 -17.17 -5.17
C VAL A 78 21.88 -16.37 -6.00
N GLY A 79 21.39 -15.66 -7.02
CA GLY A 79 22.20 -14.74 -7.81
C GLY A 79 22.49 -13.41 -7.12
N GLU A 80 21.59 -12.98 -6.22
CA GLU A 80 21.71 -11.75 -5.45
C GLU A 80 21.02 -11.88 -4.09
N THR A 81 21.77 -11.70 -3.01
CA THR A 81 21.26 -11.85 -1.63
C THR A 81 20.16 -10.84 -1.31
N LYS A 82 20.29 -9.59 -1.76
CA LYS A 82 19.29 -8.51 -1.53
C LYS A 82 17.94 -8.76 -2.19
N ARG A 83 17.89 -9.63 -3.18
CA ARG A 83 16.63 -10.05 -3.79
C ARG A 83 15.96 -11.17 -3.00
N ALA A 84 16.76 -12.04 -2.39
CA ALA A 84 16.26 -13.16 -1.59
C ALA A 84 15.74 -12.70 -0.22
N PHE A 85 16.50 -11.83 0.47
CA PHE A 85 16.23 -11.44 1.85
C PHE A 85 16.00 -9.94 2.01
N TYR A 86 15.28 -9.59 3.07
CA TYR A 86 15.02 -8.23 3.51
C TYR A 86 14.99 -8.19 5.04
N GLY A 87 15.60 -7.15 5.64
CA GLY A 87 15.66 -7.03 7.10
C GLY A 87 16.32 -8.25 7.74
N ASN A 88 15.69 -8.81 8.72
CA ASN A 88 16.18 -9.97 9.48
C ASN A 88 15.80 -11.35 8.88
N GLN A 89 15.23 -11.39 7.67
CA GLN A 89 14.72 -12.65 7.10
C GLN A 89 15.80 -13.74 6.96
N ALA A 90 17.04 -13.36 6.64
CA ALA A 90 18.13 -14.33 6.56
C ALA A 90 18.36 -15.06 7.89
N SER A 91 18.31 -14.34 9.00
CA SER A 91 18.48 -14.92 10.36
C SER A 91 17.35 -15.88 10.75
N LEU A 92 16.16 -15.73 10.14
CA LEU A 92 15.02 -16.62 10.38
C LEU A 92 15.01 -17.84 9.45
N VAL A 93 15.48 -17.68 8.22
CA VAL A 93 15.37 -18.70 7.17
C VAL A 93 16.60 -19.59 7.12
N LEU A 94 17.82 -19.04 7.22
CA LEU A 94 19.05 -19.84 7.08
C LEU A 94 19.22 -20.94 8.11
N PRO A 95 18.77 -20.80 9.39
CA PRO A 95 18.76 -21.93 10.32
C PRO A 95 17.90 -23.12 9.90
N VAL A 96 16.85 -22.89 9.11
CA VAL A 96 16.00 -23.97 8.56
C VAL A 96 16.78 -24.79 7.53
N PHE A 97 17.56 -24.11 6.66
CA PHE A 97 18.44 -24.79 5.71
C PHE A 97 19.51 -25.63 6.42
N ASP A 98 20.12 -25.06 7.45
CA ASP A 98 21.12 -25.75 8.27
C ASP A 98 20.53 -26.99 8.96
N HIS A 99 19.33 -26.87 9.54
CA HIS A 99 18.63 -27.98 10.20
C HIS A 99 18.43 -29.19 9.27
N TYR A 100 18.10 -28.94 8.00
CA TYR A 100 17.88 -30.01 7.00
C TYR A 100 19.14 -30.36 6.20
N GLY A 101 20.32 -29.80 6.58
CA GLY A 101 21.59 -30.08 5.91
C GLY A 101 21.67 -29.58 4.48
N VAL A 102 20.90 -28.56 4.10
CA VAL A 102 20.88 -27.98 2.76
C VAL A 102 21.78 -26.76 2.73
N GLY A 103 22.83 -26.77 1.90
CA GLY A 103 23.73 -25.64 1.74
C GLY A 103 23.01 -24.42 1.13
N PHE A 104 23.35 -23.23 1.58
CA PHE A 104 22.88 -21.96 0.98
C PHE A 104 24.06 -21.18 0.41
N TRP A 105 24.05 -20.93 -0.91
CA TRP A 105 25.16 -20.31 -1.63
C TRP A 105 24.79 -18.92 -2.14
N THR A 106 25.72 -17.97 -2.00
CA THR A 106 25.52 -16.59 -2.45
C THR A 106 26.80 -15.94 -2.95
N PRO A 107 26.74 -15.12 -4.03
CA PRO A 107 27.91 -14.37 -4.54
C PRO A 107 28.51 -13.44 -3.51
N GLN A 108 27.72 -12.92 -2.58
CA GLN A 108 28.17 -12.01 -1.54
C GLN A 108 29.21 -12.62 -0.60
N LEU A 109 29.13 -13.92 -0.35
CA LEU A 109 30.12 -14.68 0.42
C LEU A 109 31.18 -15.34 -0.47
N GLY A 110 30.98 -15.35 -1.79
CA GLY A 110 31.79 -16.11 -2.73
C GLY A 110 31.67 -17.63 -2.59
N GLY A 111 30.61 -18.11 -1.92
CA GLY A 111 30.42 -19.53 -1.63
C GLY A 111 29.27 -19.83 -0.69
N PRO A 112 29.35 -20.97 0.04
CA PRO A 112 28.30 -21.40 0.96
C PRO A 112 28.27 -20.53 2.22
N TYR A 113 27.05 -20.34 2.74
CA TYR A 113 26.84 -19.78 4.07
C TYR A 113 27.27 -20.81 5.14
N ASP A 114 28.11 -20.36 6.06
CA ASP A 114 28.51 -21.14 7.24
C ASP A 114 27.71 -20.62 8.46
N PRO A 115 26.83 -21.44 9.06
CA PRO A 115 26.02 -21.06 10.22
C PRO A 115 26.85 -20.84 11.49
N HIS A 116 28.08 -21.30 11.54
CA HIS A 116 28.99 -21.11 12.67
C HIS A 116 29.89 -19.89 12.52
N SER A 117 29.98 -19.30 11.32
CA SER A 117 30.77 -18.11 11.06
C SER A 117 30.06 -16.84 11.57
N THR A 118 30.65 -16.19 12.55
CA THR A 118 30.18 -14.87 13.04
C THR A 118 30.24 -13.80 11.94
N ILE A 119 31.25 -13.89 11.04
CA ILE A 119 31.42 -12.95 9.93
C ILE A 119 30.27 -13.09 8.94
N HIS A 120 29.87 -14.31 8.56
CA HIS A 120 28.75 -14.54 7.65
C HIS A 120 27.44 -14.01 8.23
N LYS A 121 27.16 -14.26 9.52
CA LYS A 121 26.01 -13.70 10.23
C LYS A 121 26.02 -12.17 10.22
N LEU A 122 27.18 -11.57 10.48
CA LEU A 122 27.30 -10.12 10.49
C LEU A 122 27.04 -9.52 9.10
N ILE A 123 27.58 -10.11 8.02
CA ILE A 123 27.36 -9.65 6.64
C ILE A 123 25.87 -9.65 6.30
N PHE A 124 25.14 -10.74 6.59
CA PHE A 124 23.70 -10.82 6.32
C PHE A 124 22.88 -9.83 7.14
N ASN A 125 23.23 -9.60 8.40
CA ASN A 125 22.55 -8.64 9.26
C ASN A 125 22.78 -7.19 8.81
N LEU A 126 24.01 -6.85 8.42
CA LEU A 126 24.32 -5.52 7.87
C LEU A 126 23.61 -5.27 6.55
N ASP A 127 23.60 -6.26 5.65
CA ASP A 127 22.95 -6.13 4.34
C ASP A 127 21.41 -6.00 4.47
N GLY A 128 20.83 -6.75 5.40
CA GLY A 128 19.41 -6.63 5.75
C GLY A 128 19.08 -5.27 6.33
N GLY A 129 19.84 -4.76 7.28
CA GLY A 129 19.65 -3.45 7.91
C GLY A 129 19.82 -2.28 6.92
N MET A 130 20.85 -2.33 6.06
CA MET A 130 21.02 -1.32 5.00
C MET A 130 19.86 -1.29 4.01
N SER A 131 19.32 -2.45 3.64
CA SER A 131 18.14 -2.53 2.76
C SER A 131 16.89 -1.94 3.39
N GLU A 132 16.72 -2.04 4.69
CA GLU A 132 15.62 -1.47 5.45
C GLU A 132 15.75 0.06 5.57
N ASP A 133 16.92 0.57 5.91
CA ASP A 133 17.23 2.00 6.00
C ASP A 133 17.02 2.71 4.65
N GLU A 134 17.47 2.12 3.55
CA GLU A 134 17.25 2.67 2.21
C GLU A 134 15.76 2.77 1.87
N ARG A 135 14.96 1.74 2.21
CA ARG A 135 13.51 1.76 2.01
C ARG A 135 12.84 2.87 2.82
N GLU A 136 13.23 3.05 4.09
CA GLU A 136 12.68 4.11 4.93
C GLU A 136 13.06 5.51 4.39
N ARG A 137 14.30 5.71 3.95
CA ARG A 137 14.72 6.96 3.30
C ARG A 137 13.92 7.26 2.03
N ILE A 138 13.65 6.25 1.21
CA ILE A 138 12.79 6.39 0.02
C ILE A 138 11.37 6.75 0.43
N LYS A 139 10.78 6.08 1.43
CA LYS A 139 9.43 6.40 1.93
C LYS A 139 9.33 7.85 2.41
N VAL A 140 10.31 8.30 3.22
CA VAL A 140 10.36 9.68 3.72
C VAL A 140 10.44 10.67 2.56
N ARG A 141 11.37 10.46 1.60
CA ARG A 141 11.53 11.33 0.43
C ARG A 141 10.26 11.42 -0.41
N VAL A 142 9.64 10.27 -0.71
CA VAL A 142 8.38 10.21 -1.48
C VAL A 142 7.26 10.92 -0.73
N ARG A 143 7.13 10.69 0.58
CA ARG A 143 6.11 11.33 1.42
C ARG A 143 6.29 12.85 1.43
N THR A 144 7.51 13.35 1.64
CA THR A 144 7.82 14.79 1.64
C THR A 144 7.50 15.42 0.28
N ALA A 145 7.85 14.73 -0.83
CA ALA A 145 7.52 15.21 -2.17
C ALA A 145 5.99 15.26 -2.41
N MET A 146 5.24 14.24 -1.97
CA MET A 146 3.78 14.23 -2.07
C MET A 146 3.14 15.30 -1.19
N GLU A 147 3.67 15.56 0.00
CA GLU A 147 3.25 16.65 0.88
C GLU A 147 3.42 18.01 0.21
N ALA A 148 4.59 18.28 -0.35
CA ALA A 148 4.85 19.51 -1.08
C ALA A 148 3.90 19.70 -2.27
N GLN A 149 3.67 18.65 -3.06
CA GLN A 149 2.72 18.67 -4.17
C GLN A 149 1.27 18.92 -3.71
N ALA A 150 0.87 18.33 -2.59
CA ALA A 150 -0.48 18.55 -2.04
C ALA A 150 -0.65 19.96 -1.50
N ARG A 151 0.34 20.45 -0.75
CA ARG A 151 0.28 21.74 -0.05
C ARG A 151 0.48 22.92 -0.98
N LEU A 152 1.57 22.92 -1.76
CA LEU A 152 2.00 24.06 -2.56
C LEU A 152 1.37 24.09 -3.96
N GLU A 153 1.26 22.91 -4.59
CA GLU A 153 0.76 22.81 -5.96
C GLU A 153 -0.72 22.42 -6.01
N GLY A 154 -1.30 22.00 -4.89
CA GLY A 154 -2.68 21.56 -4.80
C GLY A 154 -3.05 20.39 -5.71
N ARG A 155 -2.07 19.61 -6.16
CA ARG A 155 -2.28 18.52 -7.11
C ARG A 155 -3.25 17.47 -6.60
N PHE A 156 -4.09 16.98 -7.48
CA PHE A 156 -4.86 15.77 -7.23
C PHE A 156 -3.92 14.54 -7.28
N LEU A 157 -3.54 14.03 -6.13
CA LEU A 157 -2.59 12.93 -6.00
C LEU A 157 -3.22 11.52 -6.21
N GLY A 158 -4.40 11.49 -6.81
CA GLY A 158 -5.09 10.25 -7.15
C GLY A 158 -6.20 9.89 -6.18
N GLY A 159 -6.75 8.69 -6.37
CA GLY A 159 -7.90 8.19 -5.64
C GLY A 159 -9.22 8.44 -6.36
N ARG A 160 -10.34 8.08 -5.70
CA ARG A 160 -11.69 8.30 -6.21
C ARG A 160 -12.11 9.76 -6.00
N PRO A 161 -12.69 10.45 -7.01
CA PRO A 161 -13.34 11.73 -6.78
C PRO A 161 -14.47 11.58 -5.74
N PRO A 162 -14.66 12.56 -4.85
CA PRO A 162 -15.82 12.56 -3.96
C PRO A 162 -17.13 12.61 -4.76
N TYR A 163 -18.20 12.07 -4.21
CA TYR A 163 -19.54 12.25 -4.78
C TYR A 163 -19.84 13.76 -4.91
N GLY A 164 -20.36 14.19 -6.03
CA GLY A 164 -20.51 15.62 -6.37
C GLY A 164 -19.38 16.17 -7.24
N TYR A 165 -18.28 15.44 -7.40
CA TYR A 165 -17.18 15.80 -8.29
C TYR A 165 -16.88 14.71 -9.31
N GLN A 166 -16.39 15.14 -10.45
CA GLN A 166 -15.76 14.31 -11.47
C GLN A 166 -14.33 14.77 -11.73
N LEU A 167 -13.53 13.92 -12.40
CA LEU A 167 -12.16 14.26 -12.79
C LEU A 167 -12.15 14.83 -14.20
N ALA A 168 -11.59 16.02 -14.36
CA ALA A 168 -11.26 16.61 -15.64
C ALA A 168 -9.76 16.55 -15.91
N ASP A 169 -9.40 16.68 -17.16
CA ASP A 169 -8.03 16.84 -17.62
C ASP A 169 -7.53 18.24 -17.25
N ALA A 170 -6.34 18.30 -16.65
CA ALA A 170 -5.68 19.55 -16.28
C ALA A 170 -4.36 19.78 -17.05
N GLY A 171 -4.22 19.16 -18.20
CA GLY A 171 -3.07 19.28 -19.09
C GLY A 171 -1.98 18.23 -18.86
N PRO A 172 -0.92 18.28 -19.67
CA PRO A 172 0.15 17.27 -19.64
C PRO A 172 0.90 17.27 -18.31
N HIS A 173 1.41 16.09 -17.94
CA HIS A 173 2.18 15.95 -16.71
C HIS A 173 3.49 16.75 -16.79
N PRO A 174 3.88 17.55 -15.76
CA PRO A 174 5.08 18.41 -15.78
C PRO A 174 6.40 17.63 -15.84
N ASN A 175 6.39 16.35 -15.50
CA ASN A 175 7.55 15.48 -15.72
C ASN A 175 7.58 15.03 -17.17
N PRO A 176 8.64 15.38 -17.96
CA PRO A 176 8.71 15.08 -19.40
C PRO A 176 8.56 13.59 -19.73
N GLY A 177 9.14 12.69 -18.93
CA GLY A 177 9.00 11.26 -19.16
C GLY A 177 7.56 10.76 -19.01
N LYS A 178 6.80 11.32 -18.06
CA LYS A 178 5.39 10.98 -17.90
C LYS A 178 4.50 11.65 -18.95
N ALA A 179 4.87 12.84 -19.42
CA ALA A 179 4.18 13.52 -20.49
C ALA A 179 4.37 12.75 -21.83
N ALA A 180 5.57 12.20 -22.06
CA ALA A 180 5.83 11.32 -23.20
C ALA A 180 4.99 10.02 -23.17
N ASP A 181 4.62 9.55 -21.96
CA ASP A 181 3.68 8.44 -21.76
C ASP A 181 2.20 8.90 -21.85
N GLU A 182 1.90 10.07 -22.38
CA GLU A 182 0.56 10.68 -22.48
C GLU A 182 -0.17 10.79 -21.13
N ARG A 183 0.56 10.89 -20.03
CA ARG A 183 -0.02 11.08 -18.71
C ARG A 183 -0.33 12.55 -18.45
N HIS A 184 -1.58 12.80 -18.08
CA HIS A 184 -2.08 14.13 -17.76
C HIS A 184 -2.33 14.30 -16.25
N LEU A 185 -2.24 15.55 -15.81
CA LEU A 185 -2.76 15.96 -14.51
C LEU A 185 -4.29 15.86 -14.51
N ARG A 186 -4.86 15.70 -13.32
CA ARG A 186 -6.31 15.65 -13.13
C ARG A 186 -6.72 16.71 -12.10
N VAL A 187 -7.89 17.29 -12.31
CA VAL A 187 -8.52 18.26 -11.40
C VAL A 187 -9.95 17.82 -11.10
N LEU A 188 -10.43 18.18 -9.91
CA LEU A 188 -11.83 17.99 -9.54
C LEU A 188 -12.67 19.10 -10.17
N VAL A 189 -13.77 18.73 -10.82
CA VAL A 189 -14.80 19.68 -11.30
C VAL A 189 -16.16 19.22 -10.78
N PRO A 190 -17.07 20.15 -10.40
CA PRO A 190 -18.41 19.76 -9.97
C PRO A 190 -19.13 18.93 -11.03
N ASP A 191 -19.71 17.84 -10.62
CA ASP A 191 -20.61 17.02 -11.46
C ASP A 191 -22.00 17.63 -11.39
N LEU A 192 -22.52 18.07 -12.52
CA LEU A 192 -23.81 18.75 -12.63
C LEU A 192 -24.98 17.93 -12.08
N ALA A 193 -24.89 16.60 -12.14
CA ALA A 193 -25.94 15.72 -11.65
C ALA A 193 -25.89 15.54 -10.12
N THR A 194 -24.71 15.51 -9.53
CA THR A 194 -24.54 15.13 -8.11
C THR A 194 -24.10 16.26 -7.20
N ALA A 195 -23.51 17.35 -7.71
CA ALA A 195 -23.15 18.53 -6.91
C ALA A 195 -24.36 19.20 -6.23
N PRO A 196 -25.53 19.36 -6.88
CA PRO A 196 -26.73 19.89 -6.21
C PRO A 196 -27.19 19.04 -5.04
N ILE A 197 -27.01 17.72 -5.11
CA ILE A 197 -27.37 16.80 -4.03
C ILE A 197 -26.47 17.02 -2.82
N VAL A 198 -25.18 17.29 -3.04
CA VAL A 198 -24.23 17.63 -1.95
C VAL A 198 -24.69 18.91 -1.25
N LYS A 199 -25.01 19.98 -2.00
CA LYS A 199 -25.55 21.23 -1.41
C LYS A 199 -26.80 20.95 -0.57
N ARG A 200 -27.78 20.24 -1.11
CA ARG A 200 -29.00 19.84 -0.40
C ARG A 200 -28.69 19.11 0.91
N ILE A 201 -27.71 18.19 0.94
CA ILE A 201 -27.31 17.48 2.17
C ILE A 201 -26.82 18.44 3.24
N PHE A 202 -26.02 19.44 2.88
CA PHE A 202 -25.52 20.47 3.81
C PHE A 202 -26.68 21.37 4.30
N ASP A 203 -27.56 21.80 3.42
CA ASP A 203 -28.70 22.66 3.76
C ASP A 203 -29.67 21.93 4.71
N GLU A 204 -30.04 20.71 4.42
CA GLU A 204 -30.92 19.90 5.29
C GLU A 204 -30.25 19.61 6.66
N TRP A 205 -28.93 19.38 6.68
CA TRP A 205 -28.19 19.15 7.93
C TRP A 205 -28.16 20.39 8.80
N LEU A 206 -27.84 21.56 8.24
CA LEU A 206 -27.84 22.85 8.94
C LEU A 206 -29.28 23.29 9.34
N GLY A 207 -30.29 22.92 8.57
CA GLY A 207 -31.69 23.06 8.91
C GLY A 207 -32.17 22.15 10.04
N GLY A 208 -31.26 21.37 10.68
CA GLY A 208 -31.56 20.56 11.86
C GLY A 208 -32.04 19.13 11.55
N ARG A 209 -32.08 18.73 10.28
CA ARG A 209 -32.51 17.38 9.89
C ARG A 209 -31.44 16.36 10.27
N GLY A 210 -31.84 15.23 10.83
CA GLY A 210 -30.90 14.17 11.26
C GLY A 210 -30.34 13.37 10.08
N LEU A 211 -29.13 12.80 10.21
CA LEU A 211 -28.46 12.02 9.17
C LEU A 211 -29.33 10.89 8.57
N ARG A 212 -30.15 10.23 9.43
CA ARG A 212 -31.04 9.16 8.99
C ARG A 212 -32.19 9.69 8.14
N LEU A 213 -32.78 10.82 8.53
CA LEU A 213 -33.87 11.44 7.81
C LEU A 213 -33.44 12.00 6.47
N ILE A 214 -32.23 12.57 6.38
CA ILE A 214 -31.62 13.00 5.12
C ILE A 214 -31.44 11.80 4.18
N ALA A 215 -30.84 10.74 4.69
CA ALA A 215 -30.64 9.52 3.90
C ALA A 215 -31.97 8.91 3.41
N GLN A 216 -32.98 8.88 4.26
CA GLN A 216 -34.33 8.39 3.92
C GLN A 216 -34.99 9.27 2.87
N GLY A 217 -34.93 10.60 3.02
CA GLY A 217 -35.47 11.55 2.05
C GLY A 217 -34.90 11.36 0.66
N LEU A 218 -33.55 11.33 0.55
CA LEU A 218 -32.86 11.10 -0.73
C LEU A 218 -33.22 9.74 -1.37
N THR A 219 -33.42 8.73 -0.54
CA THR A 219 -33.85 7.40 -1.04
C THR A 219 -35.30 7.44 -1.58
N LEU A 220 -36.21 8.10 -0.88
CA LEU A 220 -37.63 8.24 -1.30
C LEU A 220 -37.76 9.08 -2.56
N ASP A 221 -36.90 10.10 -2.71
CA ASP A 221 -36.84 10.96 -3.91
C ASP A 221 -36.18 10.26 -5.11
N GLY A 222 -35.75 8.99 -4.95
CA GLY A 222 -35.13 8.22 -6.02
C GLY A 222 -33.69 8.69 -6.39
N VAL A 223 -33.05 9.51 -5.57
CA VAL A 223 -31.69 10.00 -5.82
C VAL A 223 -30.69 8.85 -5.69
N PRO A 224 -29.87 8.55 -6.73
CA PRO A 224 -28.87 7.49 -6.65
C PRO A 224 -27.86 7.73 -5.54
N SER A 225 -27.62 6.73 -4.70
CA SER A 225 -26.55 6.80 -3.69
C SER A 225 -25.16 6.82 -4.36
N PRO A 226 -24.08 7.23 -3.68
CA PRO A 226 -22.74 7.21 -4.23
C PRO A 226 -22.33 5.84 -4.80
N SER A 227 -22.81 4.75 -4.22
CA SER A 227 -22.55 3.40 -4.71
C SER A 227 -23.38 3.04 -5.95
N ALA A 228 -24.59 3.58 -6.07
CA ALA A 228 -25.44 3.41 -7.26
C ALA A 228 -24.94 4.26 -8.43
N HIS A 229 -24.48 5.47 -8.16
CA HIS A 229 -23.92 6.38 -9.16
C HIS A 229 -22.64 5.82 -9.80
N ASP A 230 -21.76 5.17 -9.02
CA ASP A 230 -20.50 4.56 -9.50
C ASP A 230 -20.55 3.03 -9.36
N ARG A 231 -21.38 2.38 -10.17
CA ARG A 231 -21.59 0.92 -10.17
C ARG A 231 -20.34 0.15 -10.59
N VAL A 232 -19.58 0.67 -11.51
CA VAL A 232 -18.36 0.01 -12.02
C VAL A 232 -17.37 -0.28 -10.88
N ARG A 233 -17.20 0.67 -9.96
CA ARG A 233 -16.30 0.52 -8.81
C ARG A 233 -16.96 -0.08 -7.56
N ASN A 234 -18.30 -0.25 -7.56
CA ASN A 234 -19.07 -0.78 -6.43
C ASN A 234 -19.96 -1.96 -6.86
N SER A 235 -19.46 -2.85 -7.70
CA SER A 235 -20.20 -4.00 -8.24
C SER A 235 -20.80 -4.92 -7.15
N HIS A 236 -20.14 -5.00 -5.99
CA HIS A 236 -20.52 -5.84 -4.85
C HIS A 236 -21.63 -5.22 -3.96
N ARG A 237 -22.08 -3.98 -4.24
CA ARG A 237 -23.14 -3.30 -3.47
C ARG A 237 -24.35 -3.03 -4.35
N CYS A 238 -25.56 -3.36 -3.90
CA CYS A 238 -26.80 -3.01 -4.60
C CYS A 238 -27.07 -1.49 -4.65
N GLY A 239 -26.60 -0.72 -3.65
CA GLY A 239 -26.47 0.74 -3.70
C GLY A 239 -27.78 1.54 -3.86
N VAL A 240 -28.96 0.91 -3.81
CA VAL A 240 -30.24 1.56 -4.09
C VAL A 240 -30.56 2.64 -3.06
N SER A 241 -30.30 2.38 -1.78
CA SER A 241 -30.63 3.30 -0.70
C SER A 241 -29.42 4.07 -0.17
N TRP A 242 -29.66 5.29 0.29
CA TRP A 242 -28.68 6.07 1.01
C TRP A 242 -28.46 5.54 2.44
N SER A 243 -27.24 5.52 2.89
CA SER A 243 -26.91 5.16 4.27
C SER A 243 -26.53 6.40 5.10
N LYS A 244 -26.78 6.32 6.41
CA LYS A 244 -26.33 7.33 7.37
C LYS A 244 -24.80 7.59 7.28
N SER A 245 -24.02 6.55 7.02
CA SER A 245 -22.57 6.65 6.87
C SER A 245 -22.16 7.40 5.60
N ALA A 246 -22.91 7.27 4.51
CA ALA A 246 -22.66 8.05 3.28
C ALA A 246 -22.89 9.54 3.50
N ILE A 247 -24.02 9.91 4.15
CA ILE A 247 -24.29 11.32 4.51
C ILE A 247 -23.17 11.86 5.42
N ARG A 248 -22.80 11.11 6.48
CA ARG A 248 -21.71 11.52 7.36
C ARG A 248 -20.40 11.72 6.60
N ALA A 249 -20.04 10.80 5.69
CA ALA A 249 -18.82 10.90 4.90
C ALA A 249 -18.78 12.14 4.00
N ILE A 250 -19.94 12.53 3.45
CA ILE A 250 -20.09 13.77 2.67
C ILE A 250 -19.88 14.99 3.57
N LEU A 251 -20.62 15.11 4.66
CA LEU A 251 -20.55 16.26 5.57
C LEU A 251 -19.14 16.48 6.16
N HIS A 252 -18.40 15.40 6.43
CA HIS A 252 -17.03 15.48 6.98
C HIS A 252 -15.93 15.59 5.93
N ASN A 253 -16.25 15.65 4.64
CA ASN A 253 -15.23 15.73 3.61
C ASN A 253 -14.88 17.19 3.28
N PRO A 254 -13.70 17.70 3.66
CA PRO A 254 -13.32 19.10 3.45
C PRO A 254 -13.09 19.45 1.98
N ARG A 255 -12.93 18.48 1.08
CA ARG A 255 -12.72 18.75 -0.34
C ARG A 255 -13.89 19.51 -1.00
N TYR A 256 -15.07 19.51 -0.38
CA TYR A 256 -16.20 20.30 -0.91
C TYR A 256 -16.01 21.81 -0.80
N THR A 257 -15.03 22.27 -0.01
CA THR A 257 -14.68 23.68 0.16
C THR A 257 -13.73 24.22 -0.92
N GLY A 258 -13.38 23.41 -1.92
CA GLY A 258 -12.45 23.79 -2.99
C GLY A 258 -10.98 23.52 -2.67
N PHE A 259 -10.64 23.14 -1.45
CA PHE A 259 -9.27 22.83 -1.06
C PHE A 259 -8.93 21.36 -1.28
N SER A 260 -7.73 21.08 -1.78
CA SER A 260 -7.19 19.72 -1.80
C SER A 260 -6.74 19.34 -0.38
N VAL A 261 -7.11 18.15 0.06
CA VAL A 261 -6.73 17.64 1.39
C VAL A 261 -6.12 16.26 1.23
N TRP A 262 -4.88 16.15 1.68
CA TRP A 262 -4.08 14.91 1.62
C TRP A 262 -3.77 14.41 3.03
N ASN A 263 -3.18 13.21 3.14
CA ASN A 263 -2.80 12.56 4.41
C ASN A 263 -3.96 12.28 5.37
N LYS A 264 -5.18 12.05 4.84
CA LYS A 264 -6.34 11.70 5.69
C LYS A 264 -6.23 10.29 6.27
N GLN A 265 -5.49 9.42 5.61
CA GLN A 265 -5.24 8.04 6.03
C GLN A 265 -3.77 7.70 5.84
N ARG A 266 -3.24 6.84 6.72
CA ARG A 266 -1.91 6.25 6.59
C ARG A 266 -2.01 4.73 6.55
N LYS A 267 -1.03 4.13 5.90
CA LYS A 267 -0.81 2.68 5.95
C LYS A 267 0.15 2.39 7.10
N GLU A 268 -0.26 1.51 7.99
CA GLU A 268 0.56 1.00 9.09
C GLU A 268 0.84 -0.47 8.84
N GLU A 269 2.09 -0.87 9.04
CA GLU A 269 2.47 -2.28 9.06
C GLU A 269 2.29 -2.77 10.51
N VAL A 270 1.37 -3.71 10.71
CA VAL A 270 1.12 -4.34 12.02
C VAL A 270 1.44 -5.83 11.92
N LEU A 271 1.98 -6.42 12.97
CA LEU A 271 2.27 -7.85 13.01
C LEU A 271 1.03 -8.65 12.61
N LEU A 272 1.24 -9.69 11.80
CA LEU A 272 0.17 -10.60 11.40
C LEU A 272 -0.31 -11.41 12.60
N ASP A 273 0.63 -12.01 13.33
CA ASP A 273 0.44 -12.66 14.62
C ASP A 273 1.51 -12.15 15.60
N VAL A 274 1.09 -11.72 16.78
CA VAL A 274 2.00 -11.25 17.85
C VAL A 274 2.81 -12.41 18.43
N ARG A 275 2.31 -13.65 18.36
CA ARG A 275 2.97 -14.85 18.86
C ARG A 275 3.98 -15.43 17.89
N GLU A 276 3.79 -15.16 16.59
CA GLU A 276 4.66 -15.66 15.51
C GLU A 276 5.16 -14.48 14.65
N VAL A 277 6.23 -13.84 15.11
CA VAL A 277 6.82 -12.66 14.47
C VAL A 277 7.38 -12.99 13.08
N ALA A 278 7.76 -14.26 12.86
CA ALA A 278 8.29 -14.73 11.57
C ALA A 278 7.25 -14.66 10.43
N ASP A 279 5.96 -14.65 10.75
CA ASP A 279 4.87 -14.47 9.78
C ASP A 279 4.83 -13.06 9.18
N GLY A 280 5.58 -12.12 9.77
CA GLY A 280 5.76 -10.76 9.28
C GLY A 280 4.56 -9.87 9.55
N TYR A 281 4.30 -8.93 8.61
CA TYR A 281 3.36 -7.84 8.81
C TYR A 281 2.21 -7.89 7.81
N ARG A 282 1.07 -7.34 8.22
CA ARG A 282 -0.04 -6.97 7.33
C ARG A 282 -0.18 -5.45 7.31
N THR A 283 -0.60 -4.92 6.17
CA THR A 283 -0.90 -3.49 6.05
C THR A 283 -2.31 -3.21 6.56
N LYS A 284 -2.42 -2.30 7.53
CA LYS A 284 -3.68 -1.74 8.02
C LYS A 284 -3.78 -0.29 7.59
N GLN A 285 -4.97 0.13 7.14
CA GLN A 285 -5.25 1.52 6.84
C GLN A 285 -5.90 2.19 8.05
N THR A 286 -5.27 3.24 8.57
CA THR A 286 -5.70 3.97 9.77
C THR A 286 -5.97 5.42 9.40
N TRP A 287 -7.04 6.02 9.97
CA TRP A 287 -7.34 7.43 9.81
C TRP A 287 -6.38 8.27 10.65
N ASN A 288 -5.84 9.31 10.03
CA ASN A 288 -5.08 10.32 10.76
C ASN A 288 -6.03 11.31 11.47
N PRO A 289 -5.63 11.85 12.62
CA PRO A 289 -6.32 12.97 13.22
C PRO A 289 -6.42 14.14 12.24
N ALA A 290 -7.44 14.98 12.38
CA ALA A 290 -7.69 16.08 11.45
C ALA A 290 -6.54 17.11 11.43
N GLU A 291 -5.83 17.26 12.53
CA GLU A 291 -4.67 18.12 12.72
C GLU A 291 -3.46 17.70 11.87
N GLU A 292 -3.37 16.43 11.51
CA GLU A 292 -2.33 15.90 10.63
C GLU A 292 -2.69 15.97 9.13
N TRP A 293 -3.90 16.44 8.81
CA TRP A 293 -4.31 16.56 7.42
C TRP A 293 -3.58 17.72 6.75
N ILE A 294 -3.13 17.50 5.54
CA ILE A 294 -2.37 18.47 4.77
C ILE A 294 -3.31 19.11 3.76
N TRP A 295 -3.58 20.40 3.98
CA TRP A 295 -4.42 21.21 3.11
C TRP A 295 -3.55 21.94 2.09
N SER A 296 -4.09 22.15 0.89
CA SER A 296 -3.49 23.09 -0.06
C SER A 296 -3.56 24.52 0.47
N THR A 297 -2.56 25.34 0.14
CA THR A 297 -2.50 26.74 0.54
C THR A 297 -3.59 27.57 -0.13
N GLU A 298 -3.94 27.21 -1.35
CA GLU A 298 -4.95 27.89 -2.16
C GLU A 298 -6.04 26.90 -2.60
N PRO A 299 -7.26 27.39 -2.93
CA PRO A 299 -8.27 26.56 -3.57
C PRO A 299 -7.75 25.98 -4.88
N THR A 300 -7.98 24.68 -5.09
CA THR A 300 -7.45 23.93 -6.24
C THR A 300 -8.53 23.51 -7.23
N HIS A 301 -9.78 23.70 -6.86
CA HIS A 301 -10.94 23.35 -7.66
C HIS A 301 -12.17 24.16 -7.20
N GLU A 302 -13.21 24.17 -8.01
CA GLU A 302 -14.44 24.88 -7.69
C GLU A 302 -15.10 24.28 -6.45
N ALA A 303 -15.43 25.13 -5.47
CA ALA A 303 -16.11 24.72 -4.25
C ALA A 303 -17.59 24.40 -4.52
N ILE A 304 -18.09 23.27 -4.03
CA ILE A 304 -19.52 22.98 -4.02
C ILE A 304 -20.18 23.68 -2.83
N VAL A 305 -19.45 23.79 -1.72
CA VAL A 305 -19.94 24.36 -0.46
C VAL A 305 -18.91 25.38 0.05
N PRO A 306 -19.33 26.58 0.45
CA PRO A 306 -18.42 27.56 1.08
C PRO A 306 -17.77 27.00 2.35
N MET A 307 -16.55 27.46 2.66
CA MET A 307 -15.81 27.04 3.86
C MET A 307 -16.62 27.24 5.14
N GLU A 308 -17.24 28.41 5.26
CA GLU A 308 -18.08 28.79 6.42
C GLU A 308 -19.25 27.82 6.65
N THR A 309 -19.88 27.38 5.55
CA THR A 309 -20.99 26.40 5.59
C THR A 309 -20.47 25.02 6.03
N TRP A 310 -19.31 24.61 5.54
CA TRP A 310 -18.69 23.36 5.95
C TRP A 310 -18.31 23.38 7.44
N GLU A 311 -17.67 24.45 7.92
CA GLU A 311 -17.34 24.62 9.33
C GLU A 311 -18.58 24.66 10.23
N ALA A 312 -19.63 25.35 9.81
CA ALA A 312 -20.91 25.37 10.52
C ALA A 312 -21.47 23.94 10.66
N ALA A 313 -21.39 23.12 9.59
CA ALA A 313 -21.82 21.74 9.62
C ALA A 313 -21.01 20.87 10.60
N GLN A 314 -19.69 21.14 10.75
CA GLN A 314 -18.86 20.44 11.73
C GLN A 314 -19.27 20.80 13.17
N ARG A 315 -19.44 22.11 13.46
CA ARG A 315 -19.89 22.60 14.79
C ARG A 315 -21.26 22.03 15.14
N HIS A 316 -22.19 21.99 14.18
CA HIS A 316 -23.53 21.40 14.38
C HIS A 316 -23.46 19.90 14.72
N GLY A 317 -22.52 19.17 14.11
CA GLY A 317 -22.29 17.76 14.35
C GLY A 317 -21.76 17.46 15.76
N THR A 318 -20.82 18.26 16.27
CA THR A 318 -20.26 18.13 17.62
C THR A 318 -21.28 18.41 18.71
N ALA A 319 -22.11 19.44 18.53
CA ALA A 319 -23.16 19.78 19.49
C ALA A 319 -24.23 18.69 19.67
N ARG A 320 -24.46 17.86 18.63
CA ARG A 320 -25.46 16.76 18.65
C ARG A 320 -24.90 15.40 19.10
N THR A 321 -23.61 15.27 19.29
CA THR A 321 -23.03 14.03 19.78
C THR A 321 -23.00 14.07 21.31
N PRO A 322 -23.86 13.30 22.03
CA PRO A 322 -23.77 13.25 23.48
C PRO A 322 -22.39 12.71 23.87
N THR A 323 -21.74 13.39 24.81
CA THR A 323 -20.48 12.94 25.43
C THR A 323 -20.74 11.58 26.07
N ARG A 324 -20.39 10.51 25.38
CA ARG A 324 -20.49 9.16 25.91
C ARG A 324 -19.27 8.98 26.82
N GLU A 325 -19.45 9.25 28.11
CA GLU A 325 -18.48 8.82 29.12
C GLU A 325 -18.12 7.35 28.86
N ARG A 326 -16.84 7.10 28.62
CA ARG A 326 -16.31 5.74 28.52
C ARG A 326 -16.51 5.09 29.88
N ARG A 327 -17.62 4.37 30.08
CA ARG A 327 -17.69 3.41 31.17
C ARG A 327 -16.58 2.39 30.94
N SER A 328 -15.49 2.54 31.72
CA SER A 328 -14.49 1.50 31.90
C SER A 328 -15.24 0.26 32.41
N ARG A 329 -15.27 -0.79 31.60
CA ARG A 329 -15.65 -2.11 32.11
C ARG A 329 -14.48 -2.57 32.99
N PRO A 330 -14.68 -2.85 34.28
CA PRO A 330 -13.70 -3.59 35.03
C PRO A 330 -13.62 -5.00 34.50
N TYR A 331 -12.41 -5.49 34.35
CA TYR A 331 -12.11 -6.89 34.04
C TYR A 331 -12.45 -7.76 35.22
#